data_300116a3ec85c7f31850cc60bb13c9f4
#
_entry.id   300116a3ec85c7f31850cc60bb13c9f4
#
_cell.length_a   1.000
_cell.length_b   1.000
_cell.length_c   1.000
_cell.angle_alpha   90.00
_cell.angle_beta   90.00
_cell.angle_gamma   90.00
#
_symmetry.space_group_name_H-M   'P 1'
#
loop_
_entity.id
_entity.type
_entity.pdbx_description
1 polymer ?
#
loop_
_entity_poly.entity_id
_entity_poly.type
_entity_poly.pdbx_seq_one_letter_code
_entity_poly.pdbx_strand_id
1 'polypeptide(L)'
;MTWLDDIKWDAQGLVPVIAQEASSGDVLMFAWMNREALQKTAELGRAVYFSRSRGRLWFKGEESGHVQTVHEIRIDCDQDVILLKVSQLGHSPGIACHTGRHSCFFSVYRDGQWTATEPVLKDPQTIYK
;
A
#
# COMPACT_ATOMS: atom_id res chain seq x y z
N MET A 1 -17.97 20.94 2.79
CA MET A 1 -16.59 20.60 2.40
C MET A 1 -16.08 19.51 3.30
N THR A 2 -15.34 18.60 2.75
CA THR A 2 -14.80 17.48 3.50
C THR A 2 -13.26 17.55 3.53
N TRP A 3 -12.66 16.77 4.41
CA TRP A 3 -11.20 16.64 4.48
C TRP A 3 -10.60 16.14 3.16
N LEU A 4 -11.39 15.46 2.32
CA LEU A 4 -10.96 15.00 1.00
C LEU A 4 -10.71 16.16 0.03
N ASP A 5 -11.35 17.29 0.26
CA ASP A 5 -11.18 18.47 -0.59
C ASP A 5 -9.85 19.19 -0.36
N ASP A 6 -9.15 18.87 0.74
CA ASP A 6 -7.83 19.45 1.05
C ASP A 6 -6.73 18.80 0.24
N ILE A 7 -6.99 17.65 -0.39
CA ILE A 7 -5.99 16.89 -1.12
C ILE A 7 -5.84 17.44 -2.53
N LYS A 8 -4.60 17.57 -2.98
CA LYS A 8 -4.28 17.99 -4.34
C LYS A 8 -4.25 16.76 -5.25
N TRP A 9 -5.44 16.37 -5.70
CA TRP A 9 -5.58 15.25 -6.64
C TRP A 9 -4.91 15.60 -7.97
N ASP A 10 -4.32 14.59 -8.62
CA ASP A 10 -3.69 14.82 -9.91
C ASP A 10 -4.75 14.94 -11.03
N ALA A 11 -4.31 15.07 -12.28
CA ALA A 11 -5.20 15.27 -13.42
C ALA A 11 -6.17 14.12 -13.64
N GLN A 12 -5.85 12.92 -13.16
CA GLN A 12 -6.69 11.74 -13.24
C GLN A 12 -7.54 11.52 -11.97
N GLY A 13 -7.46 12.45 -11.02
CA GLY A 13 -8.17 12.32 -9.75
C GLY A 13 -7.53 11.34 -8.79
N LEU A 14 -6.22 11.15 -8.89
CA LEU A 14 -5.47 10.19 -8.07
C LEU A 14 -4.48 10.91 -7.15
N VAL A 15 -4.12 10.24 -6.06
CA VAL A 15 -3.07 10.65 -5.15
C VAL A 15 -2.18 9.43 -4.87
N PRO A 16 -0.84 9.62 -4.87
CA PRO A 16 0.07 8.52 -4.50
C PRO A 16 0.00 8.22 -3.02
N VAL A 17 0.18 6.96 -2.66
CA VAL A 17 0.06 6.47 -1.29
C VAL A 17 1.24 5.57 -0.96
N ILE A 18 1.87 5.84 0.18
CA ILE A 18 2.92 4.98 0.74
C ILE A 18 2.32 4.26 1.94
N ALA A 19 2.46 2.94 1.98
CA ALA A 19 2.05 2.15 3.15
C ALA A 19 3.30 1.78 3.94
N GLN A 20 3.32 2.14 5.21
CA GLN A 20 4.43 1.91 6.14
C GLN A 20 3.95 1.05 7.29
N GLU A 21 4.72 0.03 7.65
CA GLU A 21 4.39 -0.82 8.78
C GLU A 21 4.54 -0.03 10.09
N ALA A 22 3.45 0.05 10.87
CA ALA A 22 3.44 0.87 12.07
C ALA A 22 4.41 0.37 13.13
N SER A 23 4.59 -0.95 13.25
CA SER A 23 5.42 -1.55 14.29
C SER A 23 6.92 -1.44 14.02
N SER A 24 7.34 -1.51 12.76
CA SER A 24 8.76 -1.54 12.38
C SER A 24 9.26 -0.25 11.74
N GLY A 25 8.36 0.52 11.14
CA GLY A 25 8.73 1.66 10.31
C GLY A 25 9.09 1.28 8.88
N ASP A 26 9.02 0.01 8.52
CA ASP A 26 9.36 -0.43 7.17
C ASP A 26 8.36 0.10 6.15
N VAL A 27 8.88 0.60 5.03
CA VAL A 27 8.03 0.96 3.89
C VAL A 27 7.65 -0.33 3.18
N LEU A 28 6.34 -0.59 3.10
CA LEU A 28 5.83 -1.85 2.55
C LEU A 28 5.53 -1.78 1.07
N MET A 29 4.89 -0.71 0.61
CA MET A 29 4.47 -0.59 -0.77
C MET A 29 4.11 0.85 -1.14
N PHE A 30 3.97 1.07 -2.45
CA PHE A 30 3.49 2.32 -3.03
C PHE A 30 2.30 1.98 -3.94
N ALA A 31 1.26 2.79 -3.87
CA ALA A 31 0.05 2.59 -4.68
C ALA A 31 -0.64 3.92 -4.94
N TRP A 32 -1.86 3.87 -5.45
CA TRP A 32 -2.66 5.03 -5.79
C TRP A 32 -4.04 4.92 -5.15
N MET A 33 -4.64 6.07 -4.85
CA MET A 33 -6.03 6.14 -4.41
C MET A 33 -6.74 7.22 -5.20
N ASN A 34 -8.00 6.95 -5.57
CA ASN A 34 -8.91 8.01 -5.96
C ASN A 34 -9.68 8.45 -4.72
N ARG A 35 -10.57 9.42 -4.87
CA ARG A 35 -11.35 9.97 -3.75
C ARG A 35 -12.16 8.89 -3.04
N GLU A 36 -12.80 8.00 -3.80
CA GLU A 36 -13.60 6.92 -3.23
C GLU A 36 -12.74 5.92 -2.44
N ALA A 37 -11.56 5.57 -2.95
CA ALA A 37 -10.64 4.65 -2.28
C ALA A 37 -10.21 5.20 -0.92
N LEU A 38 -9.82 6.48 -0.88
CA LEU A 38 -9.37 7.10 0.36
C LEU A 38 -10.53 7.25 1.36
N GLN A 39 -11.70 7.61 0.89
CA GLN A 39 -12.89 7.69 1.74
C GLN A 39 -13.20 6.33 2.37
N LYS A 40 -13.20 5.27 1.56
CA LYS A 40 -13.45 3.90 2.06
C LYS A 40 -12.37 3.45 3.04
N THR A 41 -11.12 3.80 2.78
CA THR A 41 -10.01 3.50 3.70
C THR A 41 -10.27 4.11 5.08
N ALA A 42 -10.68 5.37 5.13
CA ALA A 42 -10.98 6.04 6.39
C ALA A 42 -12.21 5.44 7.09
N GLU A 43 -13.23 5.09 6.33
CA GLU A 43 -14.47 4.53 6.89
C GLU A 43 -14.28 3.11 7.42
N LEU A 44 -13.54 2.28 6.67
CA LEU A 44 -13.39 0.86 6.99
C LEU A 44 -12.24 0.57 7.96
N GLY A 45 -11.26 1.48 8.05
CA GLY A 45 -10.02 1.22 8.79
C GLY A 45 -9.15 0.16 8.12
N ARG A 46 -9.35 -0.06 6.82
CA ARG A 46 -8.60 -1.02 5.99
C ARG A 46 -8.17 -0.32 4.72
N ALA A 47 -6.98 -0.67 4.22
CA ALA A 47 -6.46 -0.02 3.01
C ALA A 47 -7.23 -0.45 1.77
N VAL A 48 -7.76 0.53 1.05
CA VAL A 48 -8.43 0.38 -0.24
C VAL A 48 -7.69 1.29 -1.21
N TYR A 49 -7.18 0.70 -2.28
CA TYR A 49 -6.41 1.42 -3.30
C TYR A 49 -7.18 1.51 -4.61
N PHE A 50 -6.66 2.28 -5.54
CA PHE A 50 -7.18 2.35 -6.90
C PHE A 50 -6.18 1.73 -7.86
N SER A 51 -6.59 0.70 -8.59
CA SER A 51 -5.73 0.06 -9.59
C SER A 51 -5.81 0.86 -10.89
N ARG A 52 -4.68 1.50 -11.27
CA ARG A 52 -4.62 2.28 -12.51
C ARG A 52 -4.76 1.39 -13.74
N SER A 53 -4.17 0.21 -13.69
CA SER A 53 -4.22 -0.71 -14.85
C SER A 53 -5.59 -1.31 -15.07
N ARG A 54 -6.35 -1.56 -13.99
CA ARG A 54 -7.69 -2.14 -14.08
C ARG A 54 -8.82 -1.10 -14.06
N GLY A 55 -8.51 0.14 -13.67
CA GLY A 55 -9.48 1.22 -13.58
C GLY A 55 -10.54 0.98 -12.53
N ARG A 56 -10.21 0.34 -11.41
CA ARG A 56 -11.18 0.03 -10.35
C ARG A 56 -10.55 0.03 -8.97
N LEU A 57 -11.40 0.06 -7.95
CA LEU A 57 -10.95 -0.05 -6.56
C LEU A 57 -10.34 -1.43 -6.30
N TRP A 58 -9.34 -1.45 -5.46
CA TRP A 58 -8.65 -2.66 -5.05
C TRP A 58 -8.57 -2.69 -3.52
N PHE A 59 -9.32 -3.60 -2.89
CA PHE A 59 -9.30 -3.81 -1.45
C PHE A 59 -8.09 -4.69 -1.13
N LYS A 60 -7.09 -4.11 -0.48
CA LYS A 60 -5.84 -4.82 -0.17
C LYS A 60 -6.15 -6.08 0.62
N GLY A 61 -5.74 -7.23 0.10
CA GLY A 61 -5.95 -8.54 0.73
C GLY A 61 -7.27 -9.21 0.37
N GLU A 62 -8.07 -8.66 -0.56
CA GLU A 62 -9.36 -9.27 -0.92
C GLU A 62 -9.22 -10.68 -1.50
N GLU A 63 -8.09 -10.98 -2.16
CA GLU A 63 -7.82 -12.32 -2.70
C GLU A 63 -6.84 -13.10 -1.83
N SER A 64 -5.80 -12.44 -1.34
CA SER A 64 -4.71 -13.10 -0.61
C SER A 64 -4.98 -13.29 0.88
N GLY A 65 -5.90 -12.52 1.46
CA GLY A 65 -6.09 -12.45 2.90
C GLY A 65 -5.08 -11.56 3.60
N HIS A 66 -4.13 -10.97 2.88
CA HIS A 66 -3.08 -10.10 3.45
C HIS A 66 -3.58 -8.67 3.55
N VAL A 67 -4.56 -8.47 4.41
CA VAL A 67 -5.25 -7.19 4.64
C VAL A 67 -4.32 -6.23 5.36
N GLN A 68 -4.50 -4.93 5.12
CA GLN A 68 -3.82 -3.88 5.87
C GLN A 68 -4.83 -3.16 6.76
N THR A 69 -4.66 -3.25 8.08
CA THR A 69 -5.40 -2.45 9.04
C THR A 69 -4.72 -1.09 9.14
N VAL A 70 -5.48 -0.01 8.97
CA VAL A 70 -4.96 1.35 8.96
C VAL A 70 -5.09 1.98 10.34
N HIS A 71 -3.97 2.41 10.91
CA HIS A 71 -3.91 3.08 12.23
C HIS A 71 -3.88 4.58 12.10
N GLU A 72 -3.20 5.11 11.06
CA GLU A 72 -3.10 6.54 10.82
C GLU A 72 -3.12 6.81 9.32
N ILE A 73 -3.74 7.91 8.94
CA ILE A 73 -3.68 8.46 7.59
C ILE A 73 -3.01 9.82 7.71
N ARG A 74 -1.87 9.99 7.05
CA ARG A 74 -1.11 11.25 7.05
C ARG A 74 -1.05 11.81 5.64
N ILE A 75 -0.98 13.13 5.57
CA ILE A 75 -0.76 13.84 4.31
C ILE A 75 0.54 14.63 4.42
N ASP A 76 1.27 14.76 3.32
CA ASP A 76 2.52 15.51 3.35
C ASP A 76 2.28 17.03 3.33
N CYS A 77 3.37 17.80 3.41
CA CYS A 77 3.26 19.27 3.61
C CYS A 77 2.62 20.01 2.44
N ASP A 78 2.75 19.51 1.21
CA ASP A 78 2.11 20.11 0.05
C ASP A 78 0.82 19.40 -0.39
N GLN A 79 0.36 18.44 0.43
CA GLN A 79 -0.98 17.83 0.32
C GLN A 79 -1.18 17.01 -0.97
N ASP A 80 -0.12 16.39 -1.46
CA ASP A 80 -0.15 15.61 -2.69
C ASP A 80 0.37 14.17 -2.54
N VAL A 81 0.67 13.71 -1.32
CA VAL A 81 1.07 12.33 -1.03
C VAL A 81 0.42 11.89 0.29
N ILE A 82 -0.13 10.69 0.30
CA ILE A 82 -0.71 10.08 1.51
C ILE A 82 0.26 9.05 2.07
N LEU A 83 0.39 9.02 3.39
CA LEU A 83 1.13 7.99 4.10
C LEU A 83 0.16 7.26 5.03
N LEU A 84 0.06 5.94 4.88
CA LEU A 84 -0.71 5.09 5.77
C LEU A 84 0.23 4.39 6.74
N LYS A 85 -0.11 4.43 8.03
CA LYS A 85 0.53 3.59 9.04
C LYS A 85 -0.36 2.37 9.22
N VAL A 86 0.17 1.18 8.92
CA VAL A 86 -0.66 -0.03 8.85
C VAL A 86 -0.07 -1.19 9.64
N SER A 87 -0.94 -2.17 9.94
CA SER A 87 -0.55 -3.54 10.31
C SER A 87 -0.81 -4.43 9.10
N GLN A 88 0.22 -5.12 8.64
CA GLN A 88 0.09 -6.05 7.51
C GLN A 88 -0.29 -7.42 8.05
N LEU A 89 -1.53 -7.86 7.79
CA LEU A 89 -2.09 -9.09 8.34
C LEU A 89 -1.90 -10.29 7.39
N GLY A 90 -2.24 -11.48 7.86
CA GLY A 90 -2.30 -12.70 7.07
C GLY A 90 -1.06 -13.58 7.15
N HIS A 91 0.06 -13.05 7.60
CA HIS A 91 1.33 -13.78 7.74
C HIS A 91 2.22 -13.05 8.73
N SER A 92 3.14 -13.75 9.38
CA SER A 92 4.10 -13.16 10.30
C SER A 92 5.51 -13.65 9.93
N PRO A 93 6.44 -12.75 9.51
CA PRO A 93 6.25 -11.31 9.27
C PRO A 93 5.22 -11.00 8.18
N GLY A 94 4.65 -9.80 8.21
CA GLY A 94 3.66 -9.40 7.22
C GLY A 94 4.21 -9.42 5.79
N ILE A 95 3.37 -9.80 4.83
CA ILE A 95 3.71 -9.87 3.41
C ILE A 95 2.84 -8.86 2.66
N ALA A 96 3.44 -7.76 2.21
CA ALA A 96 2.73 -6.76 1.43
C ALA A 96 2.83 -7.00 -0.07
N CYS A 97 3.92 -7.61 -0.52
CA CYS A 97 4.22 -7.78 -1.94
C CYS A 97 3.61 -9.05 -2.52
N HIS A 98 3.09 -8.97 -3.75
CA HIS A 98 2.52 -10.14 -4.43
C HIS A 98 3.57 -11.20 -4.77
N THR A 99 4.87 -10.86 -4.68
CA THR A 99 5.95 -11.84 -4.85
C THR A 99 6.16 -12.72 -3.61
N GLY A 100 5.40 -12.48 -2.54
CA GLY A 100 5.55 -13.20 -1.28
C GLY A 100 6.59 -12.61 -0.36
N ARG A 101 7.07 -11.40 -0.64
CA ARG A 101 8.03 -10.68 0.20
C ARG A 101 7.34 -9.69 1.13
N HIS A 102 8.01 -9.36 2.22
CA HIS A 102 7.52 -8.40 3.22
C HIS A 102 7.24 -7.04 2.59
N SER A 103 8.20 -6.50 1.82
CA SER A 103 8.10 -5.19 1.18
C SER A 103 8.19 -5.33 -0.34
N CYS A 104 7.46 -4.45 -1.03
CA CYS A 104 7.60 -4.32 -2.48
C CYS A 104 8.97 -3.74 -2.86
N PHE A 105 9.63 -3.06 -1.90
CA PHE A 105 10.94 -2.42 -2.12
C PHE A 105 12.06 -3.37 -1.70
N PHE A 106 12.15 -4.52 -2.35
CA PHE A 106 13.09 -5.59 -1.97
C PHE A 106 14.37 -5.60 -2.80
N SER A 107 14.48 -4.76 -3.82
CA SER A 107 15.69 -4.66 -4.64
C SER A 107 16.46 -3.40 -4.31
N VAL A 108 17.79 -3.54 -4.16
CA VAL A 108 18.70 -2.45 -3.81
C VAL A 108 19.67 -2.23 -4.97
N TYR A 109 19.94 -0.96 -5.29
CA TYR A 109 20.97 -0.62 -6.26
C TYR A 109 22.36 -0.87 -5.66
N ARG A 110 23.14 -1.68 -6.34
CA ARG A 110 24.55 -1.97 -5.96
C ARG A 110 25.37 -2.10 -7.24
N ASP A 111 26.40 -1.29 -7.36
CA ASP A 111 27.38 -1.38 -8.45
C ASP A 111 26.75 -1.49 -9.84
N GLY A 112 25.75 -0.67 -10.11
CA GLY A 112 25.08 -0.62 -11.40
C GLY A 112 24.02 -1.69 -11.63
N GLN A 113 23.67 -2.44 -10.59
CA GLN A 113 22.68 -3.54 -10.68
C GLN A 113 21.61 -3.44 -9.59
N TRP A 114 20.44 -3.96 -9.89
CA TRP A 114 19.39 -4.16 -8.91
C TRP A 114 19.53 -5.54 -8.30
N THR A 115 19.70 -5.59 -6.99
CA THR A 115 19.93 -6.84 -6.25
C THR A 115 18.80 -7.06 -5.25
N ALA A 116 18.12 -8.19 -5.34
CA ALA A 116 17.08 -8.55 -4.38
C ALA A 116 17.73 -8.89 -3.04
N THR A 117 17.27 -8.22 -1.97
CA THR A 117 17.87 -8.35 -0.63
C THR A 117 16.93 -8.97 0.39
N GLU A 118 15.66 -9.18 0.05
CA GLU A 118 14.69 -9.77 0.96
C GLU A 118 14.21 -11.12 0.43
N PRO A 119 14.04 -12.11 1.31
CA PRO A 119 13.61 -13.43 0.89
C PRO A 119 12.12 -13.47 0.57
N VAL A 120 11.73 -14.44 -0.26
CA VAL A 120 10.33 -14.80 -0.43
C VAL A 120 9.90 -15.57 0.82
N LEU A 121 8.97 -14.99 1.59
CA LEU A 121 8.50 -15.57 2.85
C LEU A 121 7.44 -16.66 2.63
N LYS A 122 6.69 -16.54 1.53
CA LYS A 122 5.66 -17.51 1.17
C LYS A 122 5.55 -17.56 -0.35
N ASP A 123 5.48 -18.76 -0.91
CA ASP A 123 5.37 -18.95 -2.35
C ASP A 123 4.11 -18.26 -2.87
N PRO A 124 4.23 -17.34 -3.85
CA PRO A 124 3.07 -16.65 -4.42
C PRO A 124 1.99 -17.60 -4.94
N GLN A 125 2.36 -18.76 -5.44
CA GLN A 125 1.39 -19.76 -5.94
C GLN A 125 0.50 -20.29 -4.82
N THR A 126 0.93 -20.23 -3.56
CA THR A 126 0.14 -20.64 -2.42
C THR A 126 -0.72 -19.52 -1.85
N ILE A 127 -0.41 -18.26 -2.21
CA ILE A 127 -1.16 -17.08 -1.77
C ILE A 127 -2.36 -16.84 -2.70
N TYR A 128 -2.13 -16.92 -4.01
CA TYR A 128 -3.13 -16.62 -5.04
C TYR A 128 -3.53 -17.93 -5.75
N LYS A 129 -4.40 -18.67 -5.13
CA LYS A 129 -4.88 -19.94 -5.72
C LYS A 129 -6.02 -19.74 -6.70
#